data_2d805651f23555f658fb7bbba24d1fbe
#
_entry.id   2d805651f23555f658fb7bbba24d1fbe
#
_cell.length_a   1.000
_cell.length_b   1.000
_cell.length_c   1.000
_cell.angle_alpha   90.00
_cell.angle_beta   90.00
_cell.angle_gamma   90.00
#
_symmetry.space_group_name_H-M   'P 1'
#
loop_
_entity.id
_entity.type
_entity.pdbx_description
1 polymer ?
#
loop_
_entity_poly.entity_id
_entity_poly.type
_entity_poly.pdbx_seq_one_letter_code
_entity_poly.pdbx_strand_id
1 'polypeptide(L)'
;MERPKDIWHFARPLLAKQYLGEFDLGLISARALFAKRRMGKSTLLERDLIPAAQQAGYITPYLNLWTATQTPAQALLRIISSAVAPKGWSKILKRLKGMKSVKTSAALKGIVEGKLEMEWEGLAATVATPLLGDLLNELPSRQRMLLVLDEAQVLARPEHSELAHSLRANLDSRKASIKVIFAGSSEVTLRQMFGRVQEPFYNWAPLTPFPLLGEEFVHALTQLVNRLSRYALTGRETLEAFEALGRTPEFFRLYLSRYLAYASEGSAAALAHTRAEVYNDTSLQRTWQSLPPLDRAVLQLIARGVTDVFSAAVRGQIGKGLGESAPSIGIVQKAVGRLTRGEILVRVERGEYHVQDDVFLEWLKRPT
;
A
#
# COMPACT_ATOMS: atom_id res chain seq x y z
N MET A 1 -11.99 -22.27 -2.14
CA MET A 1 -11.10 -22.59 -3.27
C MET A 1 -9.68 -22.39 -2.80
N GLU A 2 -8.88 -23.45 -2.64
CA GLU A 2 -7.46 -23.32 -2.30
C GLU A 2 -6.74 -22.59 -3.43
N ARG A 3 -5.99 -21.55 -3.09
CA ARG A 3 -5.14 -20.85 -4.08
C ARG A 3 -4.06 -21.84 -4.55
N PRO A 4 -3.73 -21.89 -5.86
CA PRO A 4 -2.66 -22.75 -6.34
C PRO A 4 -1.36 -22.44 -5.61
N LYS A 5 -0.62 -23.47 -5.21
CA LYS A 5 0.65 -23.34 -4.46
C LYS A 5 1.68 -22.62 -5.34
N ASP A 6 1.98 -21.38 -4.98
CA ASP A 6 3.04 -20.62 -5.64
C ASP A 6 4.40 -21.15 -5.19
N ILE A 7 5.05 -21.95 -6.02
CA ILE A 7 6.36 -22.52 -5.73
C ILE A 7 7.46 -21.45 -5.56
N TRP A 8 7.21 -20.24 -6.01
CA TRP A 8 8.12 -19.10 -5.88
C TRP A 8 7.91 -18.30 -4.60
N HIS A 9 6.92 -18.67 -3.79
CA HIS A 9 6.69 -18.02 -2.53
C HIS A 9 7.73 -18.44 -1.49
N PHE A 10 8.48 -17.46 -0.99
CA PHE A 10 9.36 -17.65 0.16
C PHE A 10 8.56 -17.34 1.43
N ALA A 11 8.08 -18.41 2.06
CA ALA A 11 7.23 -18.32 3.25
C ALA A 11 8.01 -17.80 4.47
N ARG A 12 7.35 -16.94 5.27
CA ARG A 12 7.89 -16.35 6.50
C ARG A 12 7.01 -16.66 7.72
N PRO A 13 6.79 -17.94 8.05
CA PRO A 13 5.85 -18.34 9.10
C PRO A 13 6.28 -17.86 10.49
N LEU A 14 7.58 -17.74 10.77
CA LEU A 14 8.09 -17.23 12.04
C LEU A 14 7.74 -15.74 12.22
N LEU A 15 7.83 -14.93 11.17
CA LEU A 15 7.47 -13.51 11.22
C LEU A 15 5.96 -13.33 11.42
N ALA A 16 5.15 -14.12 10.71
CA ALA A 16 3.70 -14.13 10.90
C ALA A 16 3.32 -14.51 12.35
N LYS A 17 3.95 -15.57 12.88
CA LYS A 17 3.75 -16.02 14.27
C LYS A 17 4.18 -14.97 15.28
N GLN A 18 5.29 -14.27 15.05
CA GLN A 18 5.76 -13.18 15.90
C GLN A 18 4.70 -12.06 15.99
N TYR A 19 4.20 -11.59 14.85
CA TYR A 19 3.19 -10.52 14.83
C TYR A 19 1.89 -10.92 15.54
N LEU A 20 1.43 -12.16 15.33
CA LEU A 20 0.26 -12.68 16.02
C LEU A 20 0.50 -12.83 17.52
N GLY A 21 1.67 -13.31 17.92
CA GLY A 21 2.04 -13.43 19.32
C GLY A 21 2.00 -12.11 20.09
N GLU A 22 2.46 -11.01 19.48
CA GLU A 22 2.38 -9.68 20.10
C GLU A 22 0.93 -9.22 20.31
N PHE A 23 0.03 -9.54 19.36
CA PHE A 23 -1.39 -9.29 19.48
C PHE A 23 -2.06 -10.18 20.55
N ASP A 24 -1.71 -11.46 20.58
CA ASP A 24 -2.28 -12.44 21.52
C ASP A 24 -1.88 -12.15 22.96
N LEU A 25 -0.66 -11.69 23.19
CA LEU A 25 -0.18 -11.23 24.49
C LEU A 25 -0.81 -9.89 24.92
N GLY A 26 -1.53 -9.21 24.04
CA GLY A 26 -2.15 -7.92 24.33
C GLY A 26 -1.15 -6.76 24.45
N LEU A 27 0.10 -6.95 24.02
CA LEU A 27 1.13 -5.92 24.06
C LEU A 27 0.79 -4.73 23.17
N ILE A 28 0.21 -5.01 22.01
CA ILE A 28 -0.26 -4.02 21.04
C ILE A 28 -1.63 -4.44 20.48
N SER A 29 -2.39 -3.48 19.97
CA SER A 29 -3.63 -3.73 19.24
C SER A 29 -3.53 -3.36 17.76
N ALA A 30 -2.52 -2.60 17.38
CA ALA A 30 -2.27 -2.21 16.01
C ALA A 30 -0.77 -2.22 15.72
N ARG A 31 -0.41 -2.46 14.46
CA ARG A 31 0.95 -2.37 13.92
C ARG A 31 0.94 -1.68 12.58
N ALA A 32 1.90 -0.81 12.34
CA ALA A 32 2.10 -0.17 11.05
C ALA A 32 3.44 -0.65 10.45
N LEU A 33 3.40 -1.10 9.20
CA LEU A 33 4.54 -1.63 8.45
C LEU A 33 4.78 -0.79 7.20
N PHE A 34 6.00 -0.37 6.98
CA PHE A 34 6.35 0.32 5.76
C PHE A 34 7.53 -0.35 5.06
N ALA A 35 7.46 -0.40 3.74
CA ALA A 35 8.57 -0.65 2.83
C ALA A 35 8.20 -0.12 1.46
N LYS A 36 9.18 0.16 0.64
CA LYS A 36 9.00 0.51 -0.76
C LYS A 36 8.11 -0.48 -1.50
N ARG A 37 7.58 -0.09 -2.64
CA ARG A 37 6.82 -1.00 -3.51
C ARG A 37 7.67 -2.21 -3.90
N ARG A 38 7.03 -3.32 -4.22
CA ARG A 38 7.67 -4.57 -4.72
C ARG A 38 8.55 -5.31 -3.71
N MET A 39 8.51 -4.91 -2.42
CA MET A 39 9.32 -5.54 -1.35
C MET A 39 8.64 -6.75 -0.69
N GLY A 40 7.48 -7.18 -1.19
CA GLY A 40 6.79 -8.39 -0.71
C GLY A 40 5.89 -8.18 0.51
N LYS A 41 5.48 -6.94 0.86
CA LYS A 41 4.55 -6.66 1.97
C LYS A 41 3.22 -7.39 1.80
N SER A 42 2.50 -7.12 0.71
CA SER A 42 1.19 -7.73 0.43
C SER A 42 1.29 -9.26 0.36
N THR A 43 2.40 -9.79 -0.16
CA THR A 43 2.66 -11.24 -0.20
C THR A 43 2.73 -11.83 1.20
N LEU A 44 3.49 -11.20 2.13
CA LEU A 44 3.51 -11.62 3.54
C LEU A 44 2.12 -11.57 4.16
N LEU A 45 1.40 -10.47 3.96
CA LEU A 45 0.08 -10.29 4.55
C LEU A 45 -0.89 -11.37 4.08
N GLU A 46 -0.99 -11.59 2.77
CA GLU A 46 -1.97 -12.48 2.18
C GLU A 46 -1.60 -13.97 2.28
N ARG A 47 -0.30 -14.32 2.21
CA ARG A 47 0.14 -15.72 2.10
C ARG A 47 0.67 -16.30 3.40
N ASP A 48 1.17 -15.48 4.31
CA ASP A 48 1.74 -15.94 5.56
C ASP A 48 0.87 -15.53 6.77
N LEU A 49 0.58 -14.22 6.91
CA LEU A 49 -0.06 -13.69 8.09
C LEU A 49 -1.55 -14.02 8.17
N ILE A 50 -2.31 -13.76 7.11
CA ILE A 50 -3.75 -14.03 7.07
C ILE A 50 -4.05 -15.51 7.31
N PRO A 51 -3.42 -16.48 6.62
CA PRO A 51 -3.63 -17.89 6.88
C PRO A 51 -3.28 -18.29 8.32
N ALA A 52 -2.17 -17.77 8.86
CA ALA A 52 -1.78 -18.04 10.25
C ALA A 52 -2.80 -17.45 11.25
N ALA A 53 -3.31 -16.25 11.00
CA ALA A 53 -4.34 -15.64 11.85
C ALA A 53 -5.67 -16.41 11.79
N GLN A 54 -6.07 -16.89 10.61
CA GLN A 54 -7.26 -17.74 10.47
C GLN A 54 -7.13 -19.06 11.25
N GLN A 55 -5.97 -19.70 11.19
CA GLN A 55 -5.67 -20.89 11.99
C GLN A 55 -5.71 -20.59 13.50
N ALA A 56 -5.33 -19.38 13.92
CA ALA A 56 -5.44 -18.91 15.29
C ALA A 56 -6.85 -18.43 15.69
N GLY A 57 -7.86 -18.60 14.82
CA GLY A 57 -9.27 -18.27 15.10
C GLY A 57 -9.65 -16.80 14.90
N TYR A 58 -8.84 -16.02 14.19
CA TYR A 58 -9.22 -14.67 13.78
C TYR A 58 -10.08 -14.71 12.51
N ILE A 59 -11.08 -13.84 12.44
CA ILE A 59 -11.61 -13.39 11.15
C ILE A 59 -10.66 -12.33 10.58
N THR A 60 -10.39 -12.40 9.28
CA THR A 60 -9.30 -11.61 8.66
C THR A 60 -9.77 -10.82 7.45
N PRO A 61 -10.60 -9.76 7.63
CA PRO A 61 -10.92 -8.86 6.52
C PRO A 61 -9.63 -8.16 6.03
N TYR A 62 -9.42 -8.24 4.72
CA TYR A 62 -8.30 -7.61 4.03
C TYR A 62 -8.79 -6.60 3.00
N LEU A 63 -8.22 -5.41 3.01
CA LEU A 63 -8.47 -4.38 2.01
C LEU A 63 -7.16 -3.76 1.54
N ASN A 64 -6.92 -3.82 0.25
CA ASN A 64 -5.98 -2.91 -0.40
C ASN A 64 -6.72 -1.60 -0.71
N LEU A 65 -6.40 -0.54 0.02
CA LEU A 65 -7.07 0.75 -0.08
C LEU A 65 -6.86 1.45 -1.43
N TRP A 66 -5.86 1.04 -2.21
CA TRP A 66 -5.67 1.54 -3.56
C TRP A 66 -6.80 1.13 -4.51
N THR A 67 -7.47 0.00 -4.26
CA THR A 67 -8.62 -0.43 -5.07
C THR A 67 -9.89 0.36 -4.76
N ALA A 68 -9.86 1.19 -3.71
CA ALA A 68 -11.02 1.93 -3.21
C ALA A 68 -10.66 3.35 -2.75
N THR A 69 -9.78 4.03 -3.49
CA THR A 69 -9.25 5.35 -3.13
C THR A 69 -10.31 6.44 -2.97
N GLN A 70 -11.44 6.32 -3.65
CA GLN A 70 -12.55 7.28 -3.56
C GLN A 70 -13.63 6.86 -2.55
N THR A 71 -13.74 5.57 -2.28
CA THR A 71 -14.81 4.98 -1.47
C THR A 71 -14.30 4.02 -0.39
N PRO A 72 -13.28 4.41 0.43
CA PRO A 72 -12.68 3.50 1.39
C PRO A 72 -13.64 3.06 2.49
N ALA A 73 -14.58 3.92 2.93
CA ALA A 73 -15.58 3.58 3.93
C ALA A 73 -16.53 2.47 3.45
N GLN A 74 -17.00 2.58 2.22
CA GLN A 74 -17.87 1.58 1.57
C GLN A 74 -17.13 0.24 1.38
N ALA A 75 -15.89 0.29 0.94
CA ALA A 75 -15.07 -0.90 0.77
C ALA A 75 -14.81 -1.61 2.11
N LEU A 76 -14.53 -0.85 3.19
CA LEU A 76 -14.39 -1.40 4.54
C LEU A 76 -15.69 -2.03 5.04
N LEU A 77 -16.82 -1.37 4.86
CA LEU A 77 -18.13 -1.95 5.16
C LEU A 77 -18.32 -3.29 4.45
N ARG A 78 -18.04 -3.35 3.16
CA ARG A 78 -18.18 -4.57 2.35
C ARG A 78 -17.34 -5.72 2.88
N ILE A 79 -16.03 -5.49 3.10
CA ILE A 79 -15.13 -6.58 3.51
C ILE A 79 -15.40 -7.06 4.93
N ILE A 80 -15.69 -6.13 5.86
CA ILE A 80 -15.98 -6.48 7.26
C ILE A 80 -17.31 -7.21 7.33
N SER A 81 -18.32 -6.71 6.63
CA SER A 81 -19.63 -7.33 6.59
C SER A 81 -19.60 -8.76 6.01
N SER A 82 -18.79 -8.97 4.96
CA SER A 82 -18.62 -10.30 4.35
C SER A 82 -17.88 -11.27 5.27
N ALA A 83 -17.00 -10.76 6.14
CA ALA A 83 -16.22 -11.57 7.06
C ALA A 83 -16.99 -11.96 8.34
N VAL A 84 -18.01 -11.19 8.70
CA VAL A 84 -18.84 -11.43 9.89
C VAL A 84 -20.05 -12.30 9.53
N ALA A 85 -20.26 -13.39 10.27
CA ALA A 85 -21.36 -14.30 10.00
C ALA A 85 -22.75 -13.63 10.11
N PRO A 86 -23.77 -14.10 9.35
CA PRO A 86 -25.09 -13.44 9.18
C PRO A 86 -25.87 -13.12 10.46
N LYS A 87 -25.56 -13.77 11.58
CA LYS A 87 -26.29 -13.61 12.85
C LYS A 87 -26.22 -12.20 13.47
N GLY A 88 -25.22 -11.38 13.11
CA GLY A 88 -25.12 -9.98 13.58
C GLY A 88 -25.95 -8.99 12.76
N TRP A 89 -26.29 -9.36 11.53
CA TRP A 89 -26.92 -8.46 10.55
C TRP A 89 -28.34 -8.01 10.89
N SER A 90 -29.11 -8.83 11.59
CA SER A 90 -30.52 -8.49 11.91
C SER A 90 -30.63 -7.23 12.77
N LYS A 91 -29.68 -6.98 13.66
CA LYS A 91 -29.64 -5.76 14.50
C LYS A 91 -29.20 -4.52 13.70
N ILE A 92 -28.17 -4.68 12.86
CA ILE A 92 -27.66 -3.61 11.98
C ILE A 92 -28.75 -3.19 11.00
N LEU A 93 -29.44 -4.15 10.38
CA LEU A 93 -30.56 -3.92 9.47
C LEU A 93 -31.75 -3.21 10.17
N LYS A 94 -32.05 -3.54 11.44
CA LYS A 94 -33.09 -2.84 12.22
C LYS A 94 -32.71 -1.38 12.49
N ARG A 95 -31.44 -1.10 12.80
CA ARG A 95 -30.93 0.29 12.97
C ARG A 95 -30.97 1.07 11.66
N LEU A 96 -30.50 0.46 10.56
CA LEU A 96 -30.56 1.07 9.22
C LEU A 96 -31.99 1.50 8.83
N LYS A 97 -32.97 0.63 9.10
CA LYS A 97 -34.41 0.94 8.87
C LYS A 97 -34.91 2.12 9.68
N GLY A 98 -34.30 2.42 10.83
CA GLY A 98 -34.64 3.57 11.70
C GLY A 98 -34.03 4.91 11.27
N MET A 99 -33.00 4.91 10.44
CA MET A 99 -32.29 6.14 10.02
C MET A 99 -33.01 6.83 8.86
N LYS A 100 -33.49 8.07 9.09
CA LYS A 100 -34.22 8.87 8.06
C LYS A 100 -33.41 9.13 6.80
N SER A 101 -32.10 9.25 6.90
CA SER A 101 -31.16 9.50 5.78
C SER A 101 -30.95 8.31 4.86
N VAL A 102 -31.27 7.10 5.30
CA VAL A 102 -31.05 5.86 4.53
C VAL A 102 -32.29 5.46 3.74
N LYS A 103 -33.45 6.03 4.03
CA LYS A 103 -34.74 5.70 3.35
C LYS A 103 -34.77 6.00 1.84
N THR A 104 -33.81 6.77 1.34
CA THR A 104 -33.78 7.26 -0.06
C THR A 104 -32.73 6.59 -0.95
N SER A 105 -31.89 5.69 -0.44
CA SER A 105 -30.84 5.09 -1.25
C SER A 105 -31.26 3.72 -1.84
N ALA A 106 -30.89 3.47 -3.10
CA ALA A 106 -31.12 2.19 -3.80
C ALA A 106 -30.53 0.98 -3.02
N ALA A 107 -29.47 1.20 -2.23
CA ALA A 107 -28.88 0.20 -1.34
C ALA A 107 -29.88 -0.39 -0.33
N LEU A 108 -30.87 0.41 0.12
CA LEU A 108 -31.90 -0.07 1.04
C LEU A 108 -32.94 -0.96 0.38
N LYS A 109 -33.20 -0.80 -0.91
CA LYS A 109 -34.14 -1.69 -1.64
C LYS A 109 -33.63 -3.13 -1.64
N GLY A 110 -32.33 -3.35 -1.89
CA GLY A 110 -31.72 -4.68 -1.81
C GLY A 110 -31.75 -5.31 -0.43
N ILE A 111 -31.66 -4.49 0.65
CA ILE A 111 -31.76 -4.94 2.05
C ILE A 111 -33.18 -5.42 2.39
N VAL A 112 -34.19 -4.73 1.87
CA VAL A 112 -35.60 -5.04 2.15
C VAL A 112 -36.10 -6.30 1.47
N GLU A 113 -35.50 -6.64 0.31
CA GLU A 113 -35.87 -7.82 -0.50
C GLU A 113 -35.11 -9.11 -0.10
N GLY A 114 -34.31 -9.07 0.96
CA GLY A 114 -33.59 -10.25 1.48
C GLY A 114 -32.43 -10.74 0.62
N LYS A 115 -32.02 -10.00 -0.40
CA LYS A 115 -30.82 -10.26 -1.17
C LYS A 115 -29.60 -9.76 -0.41
N LEU A 116 -28.67 -10.66 -0.09
CA LEU A 116 -27.44 -10.41 0.69
C LEU A 116 -26.36 -9.61 -0.08
N GLU A 117 -26.58 -9.28 -1.32
CA GLU A 117 -25.69 -8.45 -2.13
C GLU A 117 -26.11 -6.98 -2.01
N MET A 118 -25.64 -6.34 -0.94
CA MET A 118 -25.82 -4.90 -0.77
C MET A 118 -24.82 -4.14 -1.65
N GLU A 119 -25.34 -3.26 -2.49
CA GLU A 119 -24.52 -2.31 -3.25
C GLU A 119 -24.02 -1.20 -2.30
N TRP A 120 -22.94 -1.49 -1.57
CA TRP A 120 -22.31 -0.52 -0.69
C TRP A 120 -21.69 0.68 -1.45
N GLU A 121 -21.36 0.48 -2.71
CA GLU A 121 -20.66 1.44 -3.57
C GLU A 121 -21.46 2.71 -3.83
N GLY A 122 -22.80 2.63 -3.80
CA GLY A 122 -23.69 3.77 -3.98
C GLY A 122 -23.97 4.60 -2.73
N LEU A 123 -23.43 4.21 -1.54
CA LEU A 123 -23.63 4.97 -0.32
C LEU A 123 -22.75 6.22 -0.27
N ALA A 124 -23.28 7.34 0.20
CA ALA A 124 -22.47 8.50 0.52
C ALA A 124 -21.51 8.20 1.69
N ALA A 125 -20.31 8.76 1.68
CA ALA A 125 -19.32 8.57 2.74
C ALA A 125 -19.85 8.97 4.13
N THR A 126 -20.67 10.02 4.20
CA THR A 126 -21.35 10.51 5.40
C THR A 126 -22.33 9.49 6.02
N VAL A 127 -22.76 8.50 5.25
CA VAL A 127 -23.61 7.39 5.71
C VAL A 127 -22.75 6.15 5.98
N ALA A 128 -21.78 5.87 5.11
CA ALA A 128 -20.92 4.69 5.20
C ALA A 128 -20.03 4.71 6.46
N THR A 129 -19.50 5.87 6.84
CA THR A 129 -18.60 6.01 7.99
C THR A 129 -19.28 5.71 9.33
N PRO A 130 -20.45 6.27 9.68
CA PRO A 130 -21.18 5.88 10.90
C PRO A 130 -21.59 4.41 10.92
N LEU A 131 -22.03 3.86 9.77
CA LEU A 131 -22.41 2.45 9.65
C LEU A 131 -21.24 1.50 9.91
N LEU A 132 -20.05 1.86 9.47
CA LEU A 132 -18.84 1.12 9.75
C LEU A 132 -18.56 1.07 11.26
N GLY A 133 -18.73 2.20 11.97
CA GLY A 133 -18.63 2.27 13.41
C GLY A 133 -19.64 1.35 14.10
N ASP A 134 -20.92 1.41 13.70
CA ASP A 134 -21.97 0.56 14.22
C ASP A 134 -21.66 -0.94 13.97
N LEU A 135 -21.20 -1.30 12.77
CA LEU A 135 -20.79 -2.67 12.43
C LEU A 135 -19.67 -3.16 13.34
N LEU A 136 -18.63 -2.36 13.53
CA LEU A 136 -17.52 -2.71 14.42
C LEU A 136 -17.96 -2.90 15.87
N ASN A 137 -18.89 -2.07 16.35
CA ASN A 137 -19.42 -2.14 17.71
C ASN A 137 -20.36 -3.32 17.97
N GLU A 138 -21.06 -3.80 16.95
CA GLU A 138 -21.95 -4.98 17.06
C GLU A 138 -21.21 -6.31 16.98
N LEU A 139 -19.91 -6.31 16.69
CA LEU A 139 -19.12 -7.55 16.70
C LEU A 139 -19.13 -8.19 18.09
N PRO A 140 -19.41 -9.52 18.19
CA PRO A 140 -19.37 -10.22 19.46
C PRO A 140 -18.00 -10.07 20.12
N SER A 141 -17.96 -9.77 21.42
CA SER A 141 -16.69 -9.56 22.16
C SER A 141 -15.76 -10.78 22.14
N ARG A 142 -16.34 -11.98 21.95
CA ARG A 142 -15.57 -13.24 21.81
C ARG A 142 -14.98 -13.45 20.42
N GLN A 143 -15.43 -12.69 19.41
CA GLN A 143 -14.96 -12.83 18.05
C GLN A 143 -13.69 -12.01 17.86
N ARG A 144 -12.58 -12.68 17.59
CA ARG A 144 -11.30 -12.05 17.31
C ARG A 144 -11.24 -11.67 15.83
N MET A 145 -10.83 -10.44 15.57
CA MET A 145 -10.65 -9.93 14.20
C MET A 145 -9.22 -9.42 14.03
N LEU A 146 -8.59 -9.75 12.92
CA LEU A 146 -7.40 -9.09 12.41
C LEU A 146 -7.78 -8.34 11.13
N LEU A 147 -7.99 -7.03 11.25
CA LEU A 147 -8.22 -6.14 10.12
C LEU A 147 -6.88 -5.81 9.46
N VAL A 148 -6.75 -6.12 8.18
CA VAL A 148 -5.53 -5.86 7.41
C VAL A 148 -5.81 -4.79 6.36
N LEU A 149 -5.17 -3.63 6.52
CA LEU A 149 -5.29 -2.47 5.64
C LEU A 149 -3.97 -2.28 4.88
N ASP A 150 -3.95 -2.70 3.64
CA ASP A 150 -2.81 -2.48 2.74
C ASP A 150 -2.94 -1.13 2.03
N GLU A 151 -1.82 -0.49 1.71
CA GLU A 151 -1.73 0.87 1.17
C GLU A 151 -2.46 1.90 2.05
N ALA A 152 -2.25 1.77 3.36
CA ALA A 152 -2.93 2.53 4.41
C ALA A 152 -2.74 4.06 4.33
N GLN A 153 -1.70 4.54 3.62
CA GLN A 153 -1.50 5.97 3.38
C GLN A 153 -2.67 6.67 2.66
N VAL A 154 -3.56 5.90 2.03
CA VAL A 154 -4.81 6.45 1.45
C VAL A 154 -5.66 7.12 2.53
N LEU A 155 -5.68 6.59 3.77
CA LEU A 155 -6.43 7.17 4.89
C LEU A 155 -5.87 8.51 5.39
N ALA A 156 -4.64 8.86 5.03
CA ALA A 156 -4.04 10.15 5.37
C ALA A 156 -4.49 11.30 4.46
N ARG A 157 -5.28 11.01 3.43
CA ARG A 157 -5.81 12.06 2.53
C ARG A 157 -6.85 12.91 3.26
N PRO A 158 -6.86 14.24 3.07
CA PRO A 158 -7.78 15.14 3.76
C PRO A 158 -9.26 14.75 3.61
N GLU A 159 -9.66 14.26 2.43
CA GLU A 159 -11.02 13.80 2.15
C GLU A 159 -11.46 12.58 2.98
N HIS A 160 -10.50 11.85 3.56
CA HIS A 160 -10.77 10.65 4.39
C HIS A 160 -10.58 10.91 5.90
N SER A 161 -10.38 12.16 6.31
CA SER A 161 -10.13 12.53 7.71
C SER A 161 -11.26 12.05 8.65
N GLU A 162 -12.52 12.24 8.26
CA GLU A 162 -13.67 11.77 9.05
C GLU A 162 -13.66 10.24 9.24
N LEU A 163 -13.38 9.50 8.17
CA LEU A 163 -13.24 8.05 8.23
C LEU A 163 -12.09 7.64 9.15
N ALA A 164 -10.93 8.30 9.04
CA ALA A 164 -9.76 7.99 9.86
C ALA A 164 -10.03 8.22 11.35
N HIS A 165 -10.69 9.32 11.73
CA HIS A 165 -11.12 9.60 13.10
C HIS A 165 -12.13 8.56 13.61
N SER A 166 -13.13 8.22 12.81
CA SER A 166 -14.14 7.22 13.15
C SER A 166 -13.51 5.83 13.34
N LEU A 167 -12.64 5.42 12.42
CA LEU A 167 -11.89 4.16 12.55
C LEU A 167 -11.08 4.13 13.84
N ARG A 168 -10.31 5.19 14.10
CA ARG A 168 -9.48 5.27 15.31
C ARG A 168 -10.31 5.10 16.58
N ALA A 169 -11.42 5.81 16.70
CA ALA A 169 -12.29 5.77 17.89
C ALA A 169 -12.91 4.36 18.08
N ASN A 170 -13.47 3.79 17.03
CA ASN A 170 -14.13 2.48 17.10
C ASN A 170 -13.14 1.32 17.32
N LEU A 171 -11.97 1.37 16.71
CA LEU A 171 -10.95 0.34 16.88
C LEU A 171 -10.29 0.41 18.26
N ASP A 172 -10.11 1.61 18.82
CA ASP A 172 -9.55 1.79 20.17
C ASP A 172 -10.50 1.25 21.26
N SER A 173 -11.81 1.52 21.12
CA SER A 173 -12.83 0.97 22.03
C SER A 173 -12.90 -0.57 21.98
N ARG A 174 -12.43 -1.19 20.90
CA ARG A 174 -12.50 -2.64 20.63
C ARG A 174 -11.11 -3.30 20.57
N LYS A 175 -10.06 -2.65 21.05
CA LYS A 175 -8.66 -3.13 20.97
C LYS A 175 -8.41 -4.52 21.57
N ALA A 176 -9.27 -4.99 22.46
CA ALA A 176 -9.18 -6.33 23.01
C ALA A 176 -9.51 -7.40 21.95
N SER A 177 -10.55 -7.19 21.15
CA SER A 177 -11.07 -8.17 20.18
C SER A 177 -10.67 -7.87 18.73
N ILE A 178 -10.38 -6.62 18.39
CA ILE A 178 -9.97 -6.22 17.03
C ILE A 178 -8.50 -5.78 17.04
N LYS A 179 -7.71 -6.46 16.22
CA LYS A 179 -6.31 -6.14 15.95
C LYS A 179 -6.21 -5.58 14.54
N VAL A 180 -5.25 -4.67 14.31
CA VAL A 180 -5.12 -4.00 13.00
C VAL A 180 -3.67 -4.04 12.53
N ILE A 181 -3.50 -4.35 11.26
CA ILE A 181 -2.25 -4.09 10.54
C ILE A 181 -2.49 -3.03 9.47
N PHE A 182 -1.71 -1.98 9.55
CA PHE A 182 -1.56 -0.98 8.52
C PHE A 182 -0.29 -1.28 7.75
N ALA A 183 -0.39 -1.50 6.46
CA ALA A 183 0.78 -1.64 5.59
C ALA A 183 0.74 -0.55 4.52
N GLY A 184 1.91 -0.06 4.11
CA GLY A 184 1.95 0.93 3.04
C GLY A 184 3.31 1.08 2.40
N SER A 185 3.31 1.69 1.22
CA SER A 185 4.51 1.91 0.43
C SER A 185 5.15 3.28 0.66
N SER A 186 4.42 4.25 1.23
CA SER A 186 4.93 5.58 1.55
C SER A 186 5.34 5.67 3.02
N GLU A 187 6.64 5.49 3.31
CA GLU A 187 7.20 5.66 4.65
C GLU A 187 6.89 7.04 5.22
N VAL A 188 7.09 8.08 4.42
CA VAL A 188 6.89 9.46 4.85
C VAL A 188 5.45 9.71 5.26
N THR A 189 4.47 9.29 4.45
CA THR A 189 3.05 9.48 4.77
C THR A 189 2.66 8.69 6.02
N LEU A 190 3.15 7.45 6.17
CA LEU A 190 2.88 6.65 7.36
C LEU A 190 3.54 7.25 8.61
N ARG A 191 4.77 7.77 8.51
CA ARG A 191 5.41 8.49 9.62
C ARG A 191 4.60 9.73 10.02
N GLN A 192 4.03 10.45 9.09
CA GLN A 192 3.13 11.58 9.38
C GLN A 192 1.85 11.10 10.06
N MET A 193 1.19 10.08 9.50
CA MET A 193 -0.08 9.52 9.99
C MET A 193 0.01 9.00 11.43
N PHE A 194 1.14 8.37 11.82
CA PHE A 194 1.34 7.81 13.16
C PHE A 194 2.19 8.68 14.09
N GLY A 195 2.92 9.66 13.56
CA GLY A 195 3.87 10.48 14.33
C GLY A 195 3.43 11.92 14.59
N ARG A 196 2.46 12.47 13.85
CA ARG A 196 2.00 13.84 14.06
C ARG A 196 0.83 13.91 15.03
N VAL A 197 0.92 14.83 16.01
CA VAL A 197 -0.07 15.00 17.08
C VAL A 197 -1.49 15.25 16.57
N GLN A 198 -1.64 15.94 15.43
CA GLN A 198 -2.96 16.26 14.86
C GLN A 198 -3.58 15.11 14.05
N GLU A 199 -2.83 14.04 13.78
CA GLU A 199 -3.33 12.92 13.00
C GLU A 199 -4.15 11.95 13.85
N PRO A 200 -5.25 11.37 13.31
CA PRO A 200 -6.11 10.46 14.07
C PRO A 200 -5.39 9.27 14.69
N PHE A 201 -4.35 8.76 14.00
CA PHE A 201 -3.60 7.58 14.42
C PHE A 201 -2.32 7.90 15.20
N TYR A 202 -2.16 9.15 15.66
CA TYR A 202 -1.00 9.54 16.46
C TYR A 202 -0.71 8.57 17.62
N ASN A 203 0.54 8.08 17.71
CA ASN A 203 1.03 7.13 18.72
C ASN A 203 0.15 5.88 18.94
N TRP A 204 -0.64 5.47 17.95
CA TRP A 204 -1.55 4.34 18.14
C TRP A 204 -0.93 2.99 17.74
N ALA A 205 -0.11 2.97 16.73
CA ALA A 205 0.58 1.77 16.27
C ALA A 205 2.09 2.01 16.20
N PRO A 206 2.93 1.07 16.68
CA PRO A 206 4.35 1.14 16.40
C PRO A 206 4.57 1.05 14.88
N LEU A 207 5.23 2.07 14.34
CA LEU A 207 5.62 2.10 12.92
C LEU A 207 6.99 1.46 12.79
N THR A 208 7.04 0.31 12.15
CA THR A 208 8.27 -0.45 11.99
C THR A 208 8.62 -0.67 10.52
N PRO A 209 9.92 -0.63 10.16
CA PRO A 209 10.35 -1.08 8.86
C PRO A 209 9.91 -2.53 8.62
N PHE A 210 9.38 -2.79 7.42
CA PHE A 210 9.08 -4.15 7.02
C PHE A 210 10.39 -4.94 6.88
N PRO A 211 10.49 -6.13 7.50
CA PRO A 211 11.70 -6.96 7.39
C PRO A 211 11.91 -7.39 5.93
N LEU A 212 12.99 -6.91 5.34
CA LEU A 212 13.32 -7.19 3.94
C LEU A 212 13.78 -8.64 3.76
N LEU A 213 13.58 -9.16 2.56
CA LEU A 213 14.14 -10.44 2.15
C LEU A 213 15.65 -10.29 1.89
N GLY A 214 16.43 -11.29 2.33
CA GLY A 214 17.88 -11.31 2.27
C GLY A 214 18.43 -12.52 1.53
N GLU A 215 19.63 -12.93 1.92
CA GLU A 215 20.37 -14.03 1.27
C GLU A 215 19.62 -15.36 1.31
N GLU A 216 18.90 -15.66 2.40
CA GLU A 216 18.11 -16.90 2.51
C GLU A 216 17.04 -16.99 1.40
N PHE A 217 16.40 -15.87 1.07
CA PHE A 217 15.46 -15.77 -0.05
C PHE A 217 16.17 -16.05 -1.39
N VAL A 218 17.32 -15.40 -1.62
CA VAL A 218 18.11 -15.57 -2.84
C VAL A 218 18.51 -17.04 -2.97
N HIS A 219 19.06 -17.63 -1.90
CA HIS A 219 19.50 -19.02 -1.89
C HIS A 219 18.35 -20.00 -2.17
N ALA A 220 17.20 -19.82 -1.53
CA ALA A 220 16.02 -20.67 -1.74
C ALA A 220 15.55 -20.65 -3.21
N LEU A 221 15.46 -19.46 -3.81
CA LEU A 221 15.04 -19.33 -5.20
C LEU A 221 16.13 -19.84 -6.19
N THR A 222 17.40 -19.65 -5.87
CA THR A 222 18.52 -20.23 -6.67
C THR A 222 18.43 -21.75 -6.72
N GLN A 223 18.23 -22.39 -5.57
CA GLN A 223 18.04 -23.84 -5.51
C GLN A 223 16.82 -24.30 -6.32
N LEU A 224 15.73 -23.53 -6.29
CA LEU A 224 14.53 -23.84 -7.08
C LEU A 224 14.83 -23.76 -8.57
N VAL A 225 15.48 -22.67 -9.03
CA VAL A 225 15.89 -22.50 -10.44
C VAL A 225 16.81 -23.61 -10.91
N ASN A 226 17.81 -24.00 -10.10
CA ASN A 226 18.76 -25.05 -10.44
C ASN A 226 18.10 -26.44 -10.53
N ARG A 227 16.94 -26.64 -9.91
CA ARG A 227 16.14 -27.87 -10.12
C ARG A 227 15.31 -27.83 -11.41
N LEU A 228 15.00 -26.64 -11.91
CA LEU A 228 14.16 -26.44 -13.10
C LEU A 228 14.98 -26.25 -14.39
N SER A 229 16.24 -25.82 -14.27
CA SER A 229 17.13 -25.52 -15.38
C SER A 229 18.20 -26.62 -15.57
N ARG A 230 18.62 -26.84 -16.82
CA ARG A 230 19.80 -27.66 -17.16
C ARG A 230 21.11 -26.92 -16.87
N TYR A 231 21.08 -25.62 -16.78
CA TYR A 231 22.21 -24.76 -16.47
C TYR A 231 22.08 -24.29 -15.02
N ALA A 232 23.17 -24.39 -14.27
CA ALA A 232 23.16 -24.02 -12.86
C ALA A 232 23.57 -22.55 -12.66
N LEU A 233 22.85 -21.83 -11.82
CA LEU A 233 23.26 -20.54 -11.28
C LEU A 233 24.06 -20.75 -10.00
N THR A 234 25.14 -20.02 -9.85
CA THR A 234 25.86 -19.96 -8.57
C THR A 234 25.20 -19.01 -7.58
N GLY A 235 25.38 -19.28 -6.29
CA GLY A 235 24.88 -18.36 -5.24
C GLY A 235 25.47 -16.95 -5.36
N ARG A 236 26.72 -16.84 -5.85
CA ARG A 236 27.37 -15.56 -6.08
C ARG A 236 26.67 -14.76 -7.20
N GLU A 237 26.46 -15.36 -8.36
CA GLU A 237 25.78 -14.71 -9.49
C GLU A 237 24.38 -14.22 -9.10
N THR A 238 23.62 -15.02 -8.36
CA THR A 238 22.25 -14.66 -7.95
C THR A 238 22.24 -13.58 -6.88
N LEU A 239 23.21 -13.57 -5.97
CA LEU A 239 23.34 -12.49 -4.98
C LEU A 239 23.74 -11.16 -5.64
N GLU A 240 24.74 -11.19 -6.53
CA GLU A 240 25.14 -10.03 -7.32
C GLU A 240 23.97 -9.49 -8.17
N ALA A 241 23.17 -10.36 -8.77
CA ALA A 241 21.97 -9.97 -9.51
C ALA A 241 20.92 -9.34 -8.60
N PHE A 242 20.67 -9.90 -7.42
CA PHE A 242 19.72 -9.36 -6.46
C PHE A 242 20.13 -7.96 -5.98
N GLU A 243 21.41 -7.75 -5.70
CA GLU A 243 21.97 -6.45 -5.33
C GLU A 243 21.88 -5.43 -6.46
N ALA A 244 22.26 -5.84 -7.68
CA ALA A 244 22.18 -5.00 -8.88
C ALA A 244 20.74 -4.58 -9.26
N LEU A 245 19.73 -5.33 -8.77
CA LEU A 245 18.30 -5.05 -8.91
C LEU A 245 17.71 -4.33 -7.66
N GLY A 246 18.58 -3.73 -6.84
CA GLY A 246 18.19 -2.94 -5.67
C GLY A 246 17.56 -3.78 -4.56
N ARG A 247 17.93 -5.05 -4.45
CA ARG A 247 17.37 -6.04 -3.51
C ARG A 247 15.84 -6.11 -3.56
N THR A 248 15.27 -5.93 -4.75
CA THR A 248 13.82 -5.92 -4.98
C THR A 248 13.35 -7.32 -5.37
N PRO A 249 12.55 -8.02 -4.52
CA PRO A 249 12.14 -9.40 -4.77
C PRO A 249 11.41 -9.61 -6.10
N GLU A 250 10.56 -8.66 -6.50
CA GLU A 250 9.84 -8.71 -7.77
C GLU A 250 10.79 -8.67 -8.97
N PHE A 251 11.79 -7.78 -8.94
CA PHE A 251 12.78 -7.69 -10.02
C PHE A 251 13.69 -8.91 -10.06
N PHE A 252 14.02 -9.46 -8.90
CA PHE A 252 14.77 -10.70 -8.82
C PHE A 252 13.99 -11.88 -9.42
N ARG A 253 12.68 -11.95 -9.19
CA ARG A 253 11.82 -12.97 -9.84
C ARG A 253 11.76 -12.79 -11.36
N LEU A 254 11.73 -11.55 -11.86
CA LEU A 254 11.82 -11.26 -13.30
C LEU A 254 13.16 -11.76 -13.89
N TYR A 255 14.26 -11.48 -13.20
CA TYR A 255 15.57 -11.99 -13.59
C TYR A 255 15.61 -13.53 -13.67
N LEU A 256 15.09 -14.21 -12.64
CA LEU A 256 15.04 -15.68 -12.63
C LEU A 256 14.13 -16.23 -13.74
N SER A 257 13.00 -15.56 -14.01
CA SER A 257 12.10 -15.92 -15.12
C SER A 257 12.79 -15.76 -16.46
N ARG A 258 13.51 -14.65 -16.69
CA ARG A 258 14.30 -14.44 -17.92
C ARG A 258 15.40 -15.50 -18.07
N TYR A 259 16.10 -15.77 -16.97
CA TYR A 259 17.14 -16.81 -16.96
C TYR A 259 16.56 -18.18 -17.33
N LEU A 260 15.45 -18.60 -16.75
CA LEU A 260 14.83 -19.89 -17.06
C LEU A 260 14.39 -20.01 -18.53
N ALA A 261 13.92 -18.91 -19.11
CA ALA A 261 13.50 -18.90 -20.51
C ALA A 261 14.68 -18.98 -21.49
N TYR A 262 15.85 -18.45 -21.11
CA TYR A 262 17.02 -18.29 -21.98
C TYR A 262 18.32 -18.66 -21.26
N ALA A 263 18.34 -19.79 -20.56
CA ALA A 263 19.44 -20.19 -19.68
C ALA A 263 20.78 -20.35 -20.38
N SER A 264 20.78 -20.67 -21.68
CA SER A 264 21.99 -20.75 -22.50
C SER A 264 22.70 -19.41 -22.72
N GLU A 265 21.99 -18.30 -22.56
CA GLU A 265 22.59 -16.96 -22.67
C GLU A 265 23.38 -16.56 -21.42
N GLY A 266 23.15 -17.25 -20.29
CA GLY A 266 23.85 -17.05 -19.03
C GLY A 266 23.25 -15.96 -18.12
N SER A 267 23.75 -15.92 -16.89
CA SER A 267 23.31 -15.02 -15.82
C SER A 267 23.46 -13.54 -16.18
N ALA A 268 24.59 -13.16 -16.76
CA ALA A 268 24.89 -11.77 -17.11
C ALA A 268 23.92 -11.22 -18.17
N ALA A 269 23.57 -12.00 -19.18
CA ALA A 269 22.61 -11.60 -20.21
C ALA A 269 21.20 -11.45 -19.63
N ALA A 270 20.77 -12.39 -18.77
CA ALA A 270 19.49 -12.30 -18.07
C ALA A 270 19.41 -11.05 -17.19
N LEU A 271 20.48 -10.72 -16.45
CA LEU A 271 20.54 -9.51 -15.63
C LEU A 271 20.48 -8.24 -16.47
N ALA A 272 21.26 -8.16 -17.55
CA ALA A 272 21.27 -7.01 -18.44
C ALA A 272 19.88 -6.75 -19.04
N HIS A 273 19.21 -7.83 -19.52
CA HIS A 273 17.85 -7.75 -20.04
C HIS A 273 16.86 -7.26 -18.99
N THR A 274 16.88 -7.86 -17.79
CA THR A 274 15.96 -7.48 -16.69
C THR A 274 16.17 -6.03 -16.28
N ARG A 275 17.41 -5.57 -16.18
CA ARG A 275 17.70 -4.16 -15.89
C ARG A 275 17.16 -3.23 -16.98
N ALA A 276 17.32 -3.60 -18.25
CA ALA A 276 16.76 -2.84 -19.35
C ALA A 276 15.23 -2.80 -19.26
N GLU A 277 14.57 -3.91 -18.99
CA GLU A 277 13.12 -4.00 -18.83
C GLU A 277 12.61 -3.14 -17.66
N VAL A 278 13.19 -3.32 -16.47
CA VAL A 278 12.77 -2.62 -15.25
C VAL A 278 12.99 -1.11 -15.33
N TYR A 279 14.11 -0.68 -15.89
CA TYR A 279 14.50 0.72 -15.90
C TYR A 279 14.22 1.46 -17.22
N ASN A 280 13.96 0.76 -18.32
CA ASN A 280 13.52 1.36 -19.59
C ASN A 280 12.01 1.20 -19.81
N ASP A 281 11.26 0.97 -18.73
CA ASP A 281 9.83 0.76 -18.78
C ASP A 281 9.14 1.90 -19.55
N THR A 282 8.47 1.53 -20.63
CA THR A 282 7.64 2.44 -21.42
C THR A 282 6.55 3.12 -20.58
N SER A 283 6.20 2.56 -19.42
CA SER A 283 5.24 3.16 -18.49
C SER A 283 5.82 4.42 -17.84
N LEU A 284 7.11 4.41 -17.44
CA LEU A 284 7.79 5.56 -16.87
C LEU A 284 7.90 6.68 -17.90
N GLN A 285 8.23 6.32 -19.12
CA GLN A 285 8.28 7.27 -20.23
C GLN A 285 6.92 7.86 -20.56
N ARG A 286 5.84 7.03 -20.56
CA ARG A 286 4.47 7.53 -20.74
C ARG A 286 4.04 8.43 -19.59
N THR A 287 4.34 8.05 -18.34
CA THR A 287 4.07 8.91 -17.18
C THR A 287 4.77 10.25 -17.34
N TRP A 288 6.04 10.24 -17.69
CA TRP A 288 6.79 11.48 -17.96
C TRP A 288 6.18 12.31 -19.07
N GLN A 289 5.82 11.69 -20.20
CA GLN A 289 5.22 12.36 -21.35
C GLN A 289 3.85 12.95 -21.06
N SER A 290 3.09 12.34 -20.17
CA SER A 290 1.75 12.83 -19.77
C SER A 290 1.80 14.07 -18.88
N LEU A 291 2.96 14.37 -18.26
CA LEU A 291 3.11 15.54 -17.39
C LEU A 291 3.23 16.83 -18.19
N PRO A 292 2.59 17.93 -17.75
CA PRO A 292 2.82 19.27 -18.28
C PRO A 292 4.31 19.66 -18.23
N PRO A 293 4.81 20.51 -19.13
CA PRO A 293 6.22 20.93 -19.14
C PRO A 293 6.72 21.48 -17.81
N LEU A 294 5.90 22.31 -17.15
CA LEU A 294 6.22 22.86 -15.83
C LEU A 294 6.36 21.77 -14.76
N ASP A 295 5.46 20.77 -14.77
CA ASP A 295 5.47 19.67 -13.79
C ASP A 295 6.73 18.82 -13.99
N ARG A 296 7.15 18.58 -15.24
CA ARG A 296 8.41 17.90 -15.56
C ARG A 296 9.61 18.67 -15.03
N ALA A 297 9.67 20.00 -15.25
CA ALA A 297 10.77 20.84 -14.77
C ALA A 297 10.88 20.81 -13.23
N VAL A 298 9.75 20.93 -12.52
CA VAL A 298 9.69 20.83 -11.06
C VAL A 298 10.13 19.45 -10.58
N LEU A 299 9.61 18.40 -11.19
CA LEU A 299 9.92 17.02 -10.83
C LEU A 299 11.41 16.69 -11.03
N GLN A 300 12.00 17.17 -12.11
CA GLN A 300 13.41 16.96 -12.42
C GLN A 300 14.34 17.63 -11.41
N LEU A 301 13.99 18.83 -10.94
CA LEU A 301 14.76 19.54 -9.90
C LEU A 301 14.66 18.79 -8.55
N ILE A 302 13.47 18.32 -8.16
CA ILE A 302 13.28 17.52 -6.95
C ILE A 302 14.04 16.19 -7.06
N ALA A 303 14.04 15.53 -8.20
CA ALA A 303 14.79 14.30 -8.43
C ALA A 303 16.32 14.49 -8.29
N ARG A 304 16.81 15.69 -8.57
CA ARG A 304 18.22 16.09 -8.37
C ARG A 304 18.53 16.54 -6.93
N GLY A 305 17.55 16.48 -6.01
CA GLY A 305 17.74 16.82 -4.61
C GLY A 305 17.49 18.29 -4.25
N VAL A 306 16.84 19.06 -5.11
CA VAL A 306 16.46 20.44 -4.78
C VAL A 306 15.29 20.41 -3.78
N THR A 307 15.47 20.96 -2.60
CA THR A 307 14.49 20.96 -1.51
C THR A 307 13.58 22.20 -1.51
N ASP A 308 14.12 23.38 -1.83
CA ASP A 308 13.35 24.64 -1.79
C ASP A 308 12.83 25.03 -3.19
N VAL A 309 11.87 24.26 -3.69
CA VAL A 309 11.30 24.45 -5.06
C VAL A 309 10.52 25.77 -5.24
N PHE A 310 10.19 26.48 -4.15
CA PHE A 310 9.43 27.73 -4.20
C PHE A 310 10.31 28.98 -4.15
N SER A 311 11.62 28.85 -3.93
CA SER A 311 12.55 29.97 -3.89
C SER A 311 12.65 30.71 -5.23
N ALA A 312 12.98 31.98 -5.17
CA ALA A 312 13.14 32.79 -6.38
C ALA A 312 14.24 32.24 -7.32
N ALA A 313 15.32 31.70 -6.74
CA ALA A 313 16.42 31.11 -7.49
C ALA A 313 15.96 29.85 -8.28
N VAL A 314 15.24 28.94 -7.63
CA VAL A 314 14.74 27.73 -8.27
C VAL A 314 13.66 28.05 -9.31
N ARG A 315 12.75 28.97 -9.03
CA ARG A 315 11.77 29.44 -10.03
C ARG A 315 12.44 30.09 -11.26
N GLY A 316 13.54 30.80 -11.05
CA GLY A 316 14.37 31.31 -12.15
C GLY A 316 14.99 30.19 -12.99
N GLN A 317 15.46 29.11 -12.36
CA GLN A 317 15.95 27.93 -13.09
C GLN A 317 14.83 27.24 -13.89
N ILE A 318 13.64 27.11 -13.31
CA ILE A 318 12.47 26.55 -14.00
C ILE A 318 12.13 27.37 -15.23
N GLY A 319 12.03 28.71 -15.10
CA GLY A 319 11.75 29.60 -16.23
C GLY A 319 12.80 29.50 -17.33
N LYS A 320 14.09 29.52 -16.97
CA LYS A 320 15.20 29.34 -17.95
C LYS A 320 15.09 27.98 -18.66
N GLY A 321 14.80 26.92 -17.95
CA GLY A 321 14.65 25.57 -18.53
C GLY A 321 13.46 25.43 -19.49
N LEU A 322 12.43 26.26 -19.31
CA LEU A 322 11.25 26.31 -20.20
C LEU A 322 11.36 27.37 -21.32
N GLY A 323 12.40 28.20 -21.31
CA GLY A 323 12.50 29.32 -22.23
C GLY A 323 11.51 30.45 -21.92
N GLU A 324 11.06 30.56 -20.65
CA GLU A 324 10.05 31.50 -20.19
C GLU A 324 10.57 32.35 -19.01
N SER A 325 9.79 33.34 -18.58
CA SER A 325 10.04 34.06 -17.34
C SER A 325 9.83 33.17 -16.12
N ALA A 326 10.45 33.53 -14.99
CA ALA A 326 10.28 32.75 -13.74
C ALA A 326 8.80 32.62 -13.35
N PRO A 327 8.27 31.42 -13.17
CA PRO A 327 6.86 31.21 -12.79
C PRO A 327 6.59 31.78 -11.39
N SER A 328 5.38 32.26 -11.16
CA SER A 328 4.96 32.70 -9.82
C SER A 328 4.91 31.52 -8.83
N ILE A 329 5.01 31.82 -7.52
CA ILE A 329 4.92 30.80 -6.46
C ILE A 329 3.64 29.97 -6.60
N GLY A 330 2.49 30.62 -6.85
CA GLY A 330 1.20 29.92 -6.98
C GLY A 330 1.15 28.94 -8.16
N ILE A 331 1.86 29.24 -9.25
CA ILE A 331 1.94 28.35 -10.41
C ILE A 331 2.76 27.09 -10.05
N VAL A 332 3.90 27.25 -9.36
CA VAL A 332 4.73 26.13 -8.90
C VAL A 332 3.99 25.31 -7.84
N GLN A 333 3.25 25.95 -6.92
CA GLN A 333 2.41 25.25 -5.93
C GLN A 333 1.33 24.37 -6.59
N LYS A 334 0.71 24.86 -7.67
CA LYS A 334 -0.27 24.06 -8.44
C LYS A 334 0.39 22.85 -9.11
N ALA A 335 1.60 23.01 -9.65
CA ALA A 335 2.38 21.91 -10.25
C ALA A 335 2.72 20.84 -9.19
N VAL A 336 3.31 21.25 -8.06
CA VAL A 336 3.60 20.36 -6.94
C VAL A 336 2.32 19.68 -6.43
N GLY A 337 1.22 20.42 -6.32
CA GLY A 337 -0.07 19.87 -5.91
C GLY A 337 -0.63 18.80 -6.88
N ARG A 338 -0.43 18.97 -8.21
CA ARG A 338 -0.79 17.92 -9.19
C ARG A 338 0.08 16.68 -9.03
N LEU A 339 1.40 16.87 -8.93
CA LEU A 339 2.36 15.79 -8.76
C LEU A 339 2.12 15.00 -7.45
N THR A 340 1.74 15.68 -6.37
CA THR A 340 1.41 15.05 -5.09
C THR A 340 0.08 14.29 -5.16
N ARG A 341 -0.97 14.87 -5.76
CA ARG A 341 -2.24 14.16 -5.98
C ARG A 341 -2.10 12.95 -6.89
N GLY A 342 -1.21 13.05 -7.89
CA GLY A 342 -0.85 11.94 -8.77
C GLY A 342 0.08 10.90 -8.14
N GLU A 343 0.41 11.04 -6.84
CA GLU A 343 1.31 10.13 -6.10
C GLU A 343 2.71 9.99 -6.72
N ILE A 344 3.13 11.00 -7.50
CA ILE A 344 4.49 11.08 -8.05
C ILE A 344 5.44 11.69 -7.02
N LEU A 345 4.96 12.70 -6.29
CA LEU A 345 5.69 13.31 -5.18
C LEU A 345 5.01 13.03 -3.85
N VAL A 346 5.83 12.89 -2.82
CA VAL A 346 5.41 12.87 -1.42
C VAL A 346 6.02 14.05 -0.69
N ARG A 347 5.23 14.72 0.15
CA ARG A 347 5.71 15.81 0.99
C ARG A 347 6.35 15.24 2.24
N VAL A 348 7.64 15.48 2.45
CA VAL A 348 8.39 15.05 3.65
C VAL A 348 8.19 16.06 4.78
N GLU A 349 8.52 17.33 4.51
CA GLU A 349 8.36 18.45 5.43
C GLU A 349 7.73 19.66 4.72
N ARG A 350 7.60 20.78 5.46
CA ARG A 350 7.06 22.00 4.86
C ARG A 350 8.02 22.53 3.78
N GLY A 351 7.60 22.44 2.52
CA GLY A 351 8.38 22.87 1.36
C GLY A 351 9.30 21.78 0.80
N GLU A 352 9.45 20.65 1.45
CA GLU A 352 10.30 19.54 1.01
C GLU A 352 9.47 18.40 0.41
N TYR A 353 9.86 17.96 -0.77
CA TYR A 353 9.18 16.92 -1.54
C TYR A 353 10.19 15.91 -2.08
N HIS A 354 9.80 14.64 -2.10
CA HIS A 354 10.58 13.55 -2.67
C HIS A 354 9.76 12.81 -3.73
N VAL A 355 10.45 12.22 -4.69
CA VAL A 355 9.82 11.31 -5.65
C VAL A 355 9.43 10.03 -4.92
N GLN A 356 8.18 9.60 -5.08
CA GLN A 356 7.63 8.49 -4.31
C GLN A 356 8.11 7.12 -4.79
N ASP A 357 8.29 6.95 -6.10
CA ASP A 357 8.78 5.71 -6.71
C ASP A 357 10.28 5.80 -7.01
N ASP A 358 11.08 4.94 -6.37
CA ASP A 358 12.53 4.95 -6.54
C ASP A 358 12.96 4.54 -7.96
N VAL A 359 12.19 3.69 -8.64
CA VAL A 359 12.50 3.30 -10.03
C VAL A 359 12.32 4.51 -10.93
N PHE A 360 11.26 5.30 -10.69
CA PHE A 360 11.04 6.54 -11.41
C PHE A 360 12.09 7.60 -11.05
N LEU A 361 12.50 7.69 -9.77
CA LEU A 361 13.59 8.56 -9.33
C LEU A 361 14.90 8.24 -10.06
N GLU A 362 15.28 6.96 -10.11
CA GLU A 362 16.50 6.54 -10.82
C GLU A 362 16.39 6.74 -12.35
N TRP A 363 15.19 6.56 -12.89
CA TRP A 363 14.94 6.88 -14.30
C TRP A 363 15.11 8.37 -14.61
N LEU A 364 14.61 9.26 -13.73
CA LEU A 364 14.72 10.73 -13.86
C LEU A 364 16.16 11.25 -13.74
N LYS A 365 17.04 10.54 -13.04
CA LYS A 365 18.45 10.90 -12.86
C LYS A 365 19.35 10.56 -14.05
N ARG A 366 18.87 9.74 -14.97
CA ARG A 366 19.66 9.36 -16.15
C ARG A 366 19.90 10.56 -17.04
N PRO A 367 21.08 10.70 -17.61
CA PRO A 367 21.29 11.69 -18.66
C PRO A 367 20.38 11.35 -19.84
N THR A 368 19.51 12.30 -20.20
CA THR A 368 18.71 12.28 -21.43
C THR A 368 19.59 12.47 -22.65
#